data_32bbbafe8ed53d103ab678b334c4d94b
#
_entry.id   32bbbafe8ed53d103ab678b334c4d94b
#
_cell.length_a   1.000
_cell.length_b   1.000
_cell.length_c   1.000
_cell.angle_alpha   90.00
_cell.angle_beta   90.00
_cell.angle_gamma   90.00
#
_symmetry.space_group_name_H-M   'P 1'
#
loop_
_entity.id
_entity.type
_entity.pdbx_description
1 polymer ?
#
loop_
_entity_poly.entity_id
_entity_poly.type
_entity_poly.pdbx_seq_one_letter_code
_entity_poly.pdbx_strand_id
1 'polypeptide(L)'
;KEVNIRKYGHNTGRRMNARFLMMDGVRRLMIIANDLTMSSFINYTGCNEFAAFVSPSKDMPYIINIGAKFEYRDGKKNPVTGKDSHVATLCHEMSHIQWYYGDNKKGGMWSQDYTTTDKYSTCKEDEVSYDEHIRIATKLISKQKDQIFENAYNIERYFEIRLIESEIDSINDEILSNSVKKKIAELEKALLH
;
A
#
# COMPACT_ATOMS: atom_id res chain seq x y z
N LYS A 1 12.65 -12.70 16.04
CA LYS A 1 13.01 -11.41 16.62
C LYS A 1 11.73 -10.73 17.10
N GLU A 2 11.72 -10.26 18.34
CA GLU A 2 10.64 -9.45 18.87
C GLU A 2 10.87 -7.99 18.53
N VAL A 3 9.82 -7.31 18.13
CA VAL A 3 9.84 -5.92 17.67
C VAL A 3 8.96 -5.09 18.59
N ASN A 4 9.49 -3.97 19.04
CA ASN A 4 8.72 -2.99 19.78
C ASN A 4 8.06 -2.04 18.78
N ILE A 5 6.74 -2.04 18.70
CA ILE A 5 6.01 -1.30 17.69
C ILE A 5 5.11 -0.23 18.28
N ARG A 6 4.98 0.81 17.48
CA ARG A 6 3.90 1.77 17.57
C ARG A 6 2.68 1.17 16.86
N LYS A 7 1.74 0.60 17.58
CA LYS A 7 0.53 0.09 16.99
C LYS A 7 -0.45 1.25 16.75
N TYR A 8 -0.74 1.57 15.47
CA TYR A 8 -1.69 2.64 15.09
C TYR A 8 -1.39 4.00 15.73
N GLY A 9 -0.13 4.41 15.71
CA GLY A 9 0.31 5.68 16.28
C GLY A 9 0.39 5.72 17.80
N HIS A 10 0.08 4.62 18.47
CA HIS A 10 0.26 4.49 19.90
C HIS A 10 1.40 3.51 20.19
N ASN A 11 2.38 3.95 20.95
CA ASN A 11 3.38 3.06 21.51
C ASN A 11 2.70 2.18 22.57
N THR A 12 2.43 0.93 22.24
CA THR A 12 1.73 0.01 23.12
C THR A 12 2.66 -0.66 24.14
N GLY A 13 3.98 -0.45 24.03
CA GLY A 13 4.98 -1.16 24.82
C GLY A 13 5.02 -2.68 24.56
N ARG A 14 4.18 -3.20 23.65
CA ARG A 14 4.15 -4.62 23.33
C ARG A 14 5.25 -4.98 22.35
N ARG A 15 6.04 -5.97 22.72
CA ARG A 15 6.93 -6.65 21.79
C ARG A 15 6.15 -7.70 21.01
N MET A 16 6.21 -7.64 19.69
CA MET A 16 5.58 -8.61 18.81
C MET A 16 6.63 -9.29 17.94
N ASN A 17 6.37 -10.56 17.60
CA ASN A 17 7.22 -11.28 16.65
C ASN A 17 7.11 -10.59 15.27
N ALA A 18 8.25 -10.36 14.61
CA ALA A 18 8.32 -9.69 13.30
C ALA A 18 7.44 -10.37 12.25
N ARG A 19 7.37 -11.72 12.24
CA ARG A 19 6.50 -12.46 11.33
C ARG A 19 5.02 -12.15 11.58
N PHE A 20 4.58 -12.08 12.84
CA PHE A 20 3.21 -11.74 13.17
C PHE A 20 2.85 -10.33 12.74
N LEU A 21 3.79 -9.38 12.87
CA LEU A 21 3.60 -8.01 12.42
C LEU A 21 3.37 -7.92 10.91
N MET A 22 4.22 -8.60 10.13
CA MET A 22 4.06 -8.62 8.69
C MET A 22 2.77 -9.31 8.28
N MET A 23 2.40 -10.43 8.90
CA MET A 23 1.14 -11.10 8.64
C MET A 23 -0.08 -10.23 8.98
N ASP A 24 -0.05 -9.54 10.11
CA ASP A 24 -1.11 -8.59 10.50
C ASP A 24 -1.19 -7.42 9.51
N GLY A 25 -0.04 -6.88 9.07
CA GLY A 25 0.04 -5.84 8.06
C GLY A 25 -0.55 -6.29 6.72
N VAL A 26 -0.14 -7.44 6.20
CA VAL A 26 -0.68 -8.02 4.97
C VAL A 26 -2.20 -8.21 5.05
N ARG A 27 -2.70 -8.77 6.17
CA ARG A 27 -4.14 -8.93 6.38
C ARG A 27 -4.90 -7.60 6.33
N ARG A 28 -4.34 -6.52 6.89
CA ARG A 28 -4.94 -5.19 6.86
C ARG A 28 -4.97 -4.61 5.46
N LEU A 29 -3.87 -4.75 4.71
CA LEU A 29 -3.81 -4.35 3.31
C LEU A 29 -4.82 -5.12 2.46
N MET A 30 -5.01 -6.41 2.71
CA MET A 30 -6.03 -7.21 2.01
C MET A 30 -7.45 -6.72 2.30
N ILE A 31 -7.78 -6.34 3.54
CA ILE A 31 -9.08 -5.76 3.87
C ILE A 31 -9.29 -4.47 3.10
N ILE A 32 -8.30 -3.56 3.10
CA ILE A 32 -8.36 -2.31 2.36
C ILE A 32 -8.51 -2.59 0.86
N ALA A 33 -7.68 -3.46 0.29
CA ALA A 33 -7.71 -3.79 -1.13
C ALA A 33 -9.06 -4.37 -1.59
N ASN A 34 -9.72 -5.18 -0.76
CA ASN A 34 -11.03 -5.73 -1.07
C ASN A 34 -12.15 -4.67 -1.07
N ASP A 35 -11.97 -3.59 -0.35
CA ASP A 35 -12.94 -2.49 -0.28
C ASP A 35 -12.68 -1.41 -1.34
N LEU A 36 -11.53 -1.42 -2.03
CA LEU A 36 -11.24 -0.49 -3.11
C LEU A 36 -12.18 -0.72 -4.30
N THR A 37 -12.63 0.38 -4.87
CA THR A 37 -13.45 0.41 -6.10
C THR A 37 -12.81 1.35 -7.11
N MET A 38 -13.31 1.39 -8.33
CA MET A 38 -12.82 2.35 -9.33
C MET A 38 -12.92 3.81 -8.87
N SER A 39 -13.92 4.13 -8.04
CA SER A 39 -14.07 5.46 -7.46
C SER A 39 -13.05 5.78 -6.36
N SER A 40 -12.31 4.80 -5.87
CA SER A 40 -11.21 5.00 -4.93
C SER A 40 -9.97 5.61 -5.59
N PHE A 41 -9.89 5.59 -6.92
CA PHE A 41 -8.73 6.08 -7.66
C PHE A 41 -9.05 7.40 -8.35
N ILE A 42 -8.23 8.42 -8.07
CA ILE A 42 -8.37 9.74 -8.68
C ILE A 42 -7.11 10.01 -9.51
N ASN A 43 -7.31 10.37 -10.78
CA ASN A 43 -6.20 10.84 -11.62
C ASN A 43 -5.78 12.25 -11.17
N TYR A 44 -4.58 12.35 -10.65
CA TYR A 44 -4.03 13.60 -10.14
C TYR A 44 -3.08 14.24 -11.14
N THR A 45 -3.45 15.43 -11.59
CA THR A 45 -2.71 16.18 -12.61
C THR A 45 -1.94 17.39 -12.06
N GLY A 46 -2.00 17.61 -10.75
CA GLY A 46 -1.42 18.81 -10.12
C GLY A 46 0.10 18.79 -9.96
N CYS A 47 0.73 17.62 -10.10
CA CYS A 47 2.16 17.47 -9.94
C CYS A 47 2.66 16.21 -10.64
N ASN A 48 3.76 16.31 -11.38
CA ASN A 48 4.33 15.21 -12.15
C ASN A 48 5.36 14.39 -11.36
N GLU A 49 5.61 14.74 -10.10
CA GLU A 49 6.68 14.12 -9.30
C GLU A 49 6.24 12.87 -8.53
N PHE A 50 4.93 12.64 -8.41
CA PHE A 50 4.39 11.49 -7.69
C PHE A 50 4.03 10.32 -8.60
N ALA A 51 4.24 9.10 -8.08
CA ALA A 51 3.61 7.90 -8.62
C ALA A 51 2.17 7.77 -8.10
N ALA A 52 1.99 7.83 -6.81
CA ALA A 52 0.68 7.88 -6.15
C ALA A 52 0.81 8.58 -4.80
N PHE A 53 -0.31 8.95 -4.20
CA PHE A 53 -0.36 9.37 -2.81
C PHE A 53 -1.76 9.21 -2.22
N VAL A 54 -1.82 9.05 -0.91
CA VAL A 54 -3.06 9.10 -0.14
C VAL A 54 -3.04 10.30 0.79
N SER A 55 -4.22 10.90 1.00
CA SER A 55 -4.43 11.86 2.07
C SER A 55 -5.30 11.20 3.13
N PRO A 56 -4.71 10.57 4.16
CA PRO A 56 -5.46 9.80 5.13
C PRO A 56 -6.50 10.68 5.82
N SER A 57 -7.75 10.49 5.48
CA SER A 57 -8.88 11.20 6.07
C SER A 57 -9.84 10.17 6.64
N LYS A 58 -10.47 10.53 7.76
CA LYS A 58 -11.52 9.71 8.35
C LYS A 58 -12.77 9.65 7.46
N ASP A 59 -13.04 10.74 6.74
CA ASP A 59 -14.24 10.88 5.92
C ASP A 59 -14.09 10.25 4.52
N MET A 60 -12.85 10.17 4.02
CA MET A 60 -12.51 9.55 2.73
C MET A 60 -11.24 8.68 2.88
N PRO A 61 -11.31 7.57 3.62
CA PRO A 61 -10.12 6.82 4.00
C PRO A 61 -9.41 6.11 2.83
N TYR A 62 -10.12 5.83 1.72
CA TYR A 62 -9.64 4.99 0.63
C TYR A 62 -9.50 5.74 -0.70
N ILE A 63 -9.17 7.01 -0.66
CA ILE A 63 -8.85 7.76 -1.89
C ILE A 63 -7.35 7.67 -2.16
N ILE A 64 -7.00 7.05 -3.28
CA ILE A 64 -5.65 6.94 -3.79
C ILE A 64 -5.54 7.84 -5.02
N ASN A 65 -4.70 8.85 -4.93
CA ASN A 65 -4.42 9.76 -6.04
C ASN A 65 -3.31 9.13 -6.89
N ILE A 66 -3.57 8.95 -8.18
CA ILE A 66 -2.64 8.38 -9.14
C ILE A 66 -1.96 9.52 -9.90
N GLY A 67 -0.67 9.62 -9.77
CA GLY A 67 0.16 10.65 -10.42
C GLY A 67 0.84 10.14 -11.70
N ALA A 68 1.54 11.05 -12.37
CA ALA A 68 2.18 10.77 -13.65
C ALA A 68 3.23 9.65 -13.58
N LYS A 69 3.98 9.55 -12.47
CA LYS A 69 5.03 8.52 -12.31
C LYS A 69 4.48 7.13 -11.96
N PHE A 70 3.17 6.96 -11.86
CA PHE A 70 2.57 5.63 -11.65
C PHE A 70 2.73 4.74 -12.87
N GLU A 71 2.43 5.26 -14.06
CA GLU A 71 2.50 4.51 -15.32
C GLU A 71 3.90 4.54 -15.93
N TYR A 72 4.59 5.69 -15.85
CA TYR A 72 5.92 5.89 -16.42
C TYR A 72 6.86 6.57 -15.44
N ARG A 73 8.06 6.00 -15.28
CA ARG A 73 9.16 6.60 -14.51
C ARG A 73 10.40 6.67 -15.39
N ASP A 74 11.01 7.84 -15.48
CA ASP A 74 12.22 8.07 -16.27
C ASP A 74 12.10 7.61 -17.73
N GLY A 75 10.93 7.85 -18.33
CA GLY A 75 10.62 7.47 -19.71
C GLY A 75 10.38 5.98 -19.94
N LYS A 76 10.33 5.17 -18.88
CA LYS A 76 10.04 3.74 -18.95
C LYS A 76 8.69 3.44 -18.33
N LYS A 77 7.95 2.51 -18.94
CA LYS A 77 6.71 2.01 -18.38
C LYS A 77 7.00 1.16 -17.15
N ASN A 78 6.30 1.46 -16.04
CA ASN A 78 6.41 0.68 -14.83
C ASN A 78 5.77 -0.70 -15.01
N PRO A 79 6.37 -1.77 -14.46
CA PRO A 79 5.79 -3.11 -14.53
C PRO A 79 4.56 -3.22 -13.61
N VAL A 80 3.72 -4.21 -13.85
CA VAL A 80 2.58 -4.51 -12.97
C VAL A 80 3.07 -5.03 -11.62
N THR A 81 4.07 -5.93 -11.63
CA THR A 81 4.65 -6.55 -10.43
C THR A 81 6.17 -6.43 -10.44
N GLY A 82 6.79 -6.57 -9.28
CA GLY A 82 8.23 -6.47 -9.10
C GLY A 82 8.66 -5.10 -8.56
N LYS A 83 9.91 -4.76 -8.80
CA LYS A 83 10.49 -3.49 -8.35
C LYS A 83 9.82 -2.31 -9.08
N ASP A 84 9.56 -1.24 -8.36
CA ASP A 84 8.96 0.00 -8.86
C ASP A 84 7.62 -0.25 -9.60
N SER A 85 6.88 -1.28 -9.19
CA SER A 85 5.67 -1.75 -9.86
C SER A 85 4.41 -1.06 -9.37
N HIS A 86 3.33 -1.19 -10.17
CA HIS A 86 2.00 -0.69 -9.78
C HIS A 86 1.55 -1.33 -8.46
N VAL A 87 1.71 -2.67 -8.32
CA VAL A 87 1.31 -3.38 -7.09
C VAL A 87 2.11 -2.92 -5.89
N ALA A 88 3.43 -2.79 -6.00
CA ALA A 88 4.27 -2.33 -4.92
C ALA A 88 3.91 -0.90 -4.48
N THR A 89 3.70 0.01 -5.45
CA THR A 89 3.26 1.38 -5.19
C THR A 89 1.88 1.42 -4.51
N LEU A 90 0.91 0.64 -4.97
CA LEU A 90 -0.40 0.58 -4.32
C LEU A 90 -0.33 0.02 -2.90
N CYS A 91 0.50 -0.99 -2.64
CA CYS A 91 0.74 -1.50 -1.29
C CYS A 91 1.39 -0.45 -0.38
N HIS A 92 2.30 0.36 -0.92
CA HIS A 92 2.88 1.50 -0.23
C HIS A 92 1.79 2.47 0.21
N GLU A 93 0.96 2.95 -0.72
CA GLU A 93 -0.09 3.92 -0.44
C GLU A 93 -1.16 3.36 0.51
N MET A 94 -1.62 2.13 0.28
CA MET A 94 -2.55 1.49 1.21
C MET A 94 -1.98 1.35 2.62
N SER A 95 -0.65 1.23 2.76
CA SER A 95 -0.01 1.12 4.08
C SER A 95 -0.13 2.39 4.92
N HIS A 96 -0.28 3.56 4.29
CA HIS A 96 -0.54 4.83 4.99
C HIS A 96 -1.95 4.92 5.58
N ILE A 97 -2.91 4.15 5.04
CA ILE A 97 -4.32 4.22 5.45
C ILE A 97 -4.46 3.76 6.91
N GLN A 98 -5.09 4.61 7.71
CA GLN A 98 -5.33 4.38 9.13
C GLN A 98 -6.72 3.81 9.42
N TRP A 99 -7.73 4.24 8.67
CA TRP A 99 -9.14 3.96 8.93
C TRP A 99 -9.70 2.94 7.97
N TYR A 100 -10.60 2.08 8.44
CA TYR A 100 -11.43 1.27 7.56
C TYR A 100 -12.67 2.04 7.13
N TYR A 101 -13.06 1.85 5.88
CA TYR A 101 -14.25 2.49 5.32
C TYR A 101 -15.50 2.03 6.07
N GLY A 102 -16.36 3.01 6.44
CA GLY A 102 -17.71 2.75 6.98
C GLY A 102 -17.80 2.47 8.47
N ASP A 103 -16.74 2.13 9.19
CA ASP A 103 -16.84 1.75 10.60
C ASP A 103 -16.11 2.68 11.59
N ASN A 104 -15.45 3.71 11.11
CA ASN A 104 -14.69 4.65 11.91
C ASN A 104 -13.62 4.01 12.83
N LYS A 105 -13.23 2.77 12.56
CA LYS A 105 -12.23 2.06 13.35
C LYS A 105 -10.84 2.24 12.75
N LYS A 106 -9.87 2.42 13.61
CA LYS A 106 -8.46 2.43 13.24
C LYS A 106 -8.01 1.00 12.96
N GLY A 107 -8.01 0.59 11.71
CA GLY A 107 -7.69 -0.78 11.33
C GLY A 107 -6.55 -0.92 10.34
N GLY A 108 -6.16 0.15 9.66
CA GLY A 108 -5.06 0.18 8.71
C GLY A 108 -3.68 0.07 9.36
N MET A 109 -2.64 0.05 8.55
CA MET A 109 -1.25 -0.05 9.04
C MET A 109 -0.74 1.27 9.60
N TRP A 110 -1.17 2.38 9.00
CA TRP A 110 -0.72 3.73 9.34
C TRP A 110 0.80 3.87 9.32
N SER A 111 1.42 3.43 8.25
CA SER A 111 2.84 3.63 8.00
C SER A 111 3.14 5.09 7.66
N GLN A 112 4.41 5.45 7.67
CA GLN A 112 4.91 6.78 7.35
C GLN A 112 6.08 6.68 6.38
N ASP A 113 6.35 7.75 5.65
CA ASP A 113 7.57 7.89 4.89
C ASP A 113 8.66 8.45 5.79
N TYR A 114 9.54 7.57 6.27
CA TYR A 114 10.67 8.01 7.08
C TYR A 114 11.67 8.78 6.24
N THR A 115 11.96 9.98 6.69
CA THR A 115 13.01 10.85 6.12
C THR A 115 13.98 11.26 7.23
N THR A 116 15.17 11.73 6.84
CA THR A 116 16.14 12.29 7.81
C THR A 116 15.76 13.68 8.29
N THR A 117 14.76 14.32 7.68
CA THR A 117 14.48 15.74 7.86
C THR A 117 13.06 16.04 8.32
N ASP A 118 12.23 15.04 8.61
CA ASP A 118 10.78 15.19 8.88
C ASP A 118 10.04 16.03 7.80
N LYS A 119 10.63 16.18 6.62
CA LYS A 119 10.02 16.89 5.50
C LYS A 119 9.13 15.92 4.75
N TYR A 120 7.88 16.30 4.59
CA TYR A 120 6.94 15.58 3.72
C TYR A 120 7.23 15.94 2.27
N SER A 121 7.12 14.95 1.39
CA SER A 121 7.16 15.17 -0.05
C SER A 121 6.01 16.11 -0.44
N THR A 122 6.35 17.28 -0.93
CA THR A 122 5.43 18.25 -1.52
C THR A 122 5.94 18.58 -2.92
N CYS A 123 5.14 19.05 -3.84
CA CYS A 123 5.61 19.47 -5.19
C CYS A 123 6.49 20.73 -5.16
N LYS A 124 7.44 20.82 -4.25
CA LYS A 124 8.37 21.93 -4.06
C LYS A 124 9.81 21.46 -4.17
N GLU A 125 10.72 22.36 -4.51
CA GLU A 125 12.15 22.08 -4.76
C GLU A 125 12.92 21.44 -3.59
N ASP A 126 12.37 21.48 -2.38
CA ASP A 126 13.00 20.92 -1.16
C ASP A 126 12.64 19.47 -0.87
N GLU A 127 12.11 18.73 -1.84
CA GLU A 127 11.62 17.38 -1.64
C GLU A 127 12.73 16.38 -1.37
N VAL A 128 12.44 15.43 -0.49
CA VAL A 128 13.28 14.26 -0.30
C VAL A 128 13.14 13.39 -1.54
N SER A 129 14.25 13.12 -2.21
CA SER A 129 14.24 12.30 -3.43
C SER A 129 13.85 10.86 -3.11
N TYR A 130 13.31 10.15 -4.12
CA TYR A 130 13.05 8.73 -4.04
C TYR A 130 14.29 7.94 -3.58
N ASP A 131 15.46 8.27 -4.10
CA ASP A 131 16.73 7.63 -3.72
C ASP A 131 17.05 7.79 -2.24
N GLU A 132 16.72 8.93 -1.64
CA GLU A 132 16.93 9.17 -0.22
C GLU A 132 15.97 8.29 0.62
N HIS A 133 14.72 8.16 0.24
CA HIS A 133 13.79 7.24 0.89
C HIS A 133 14.27 5.79 0.83
N ILE A 134 14.75 5.33 -0.32
CA ILE A 134 15.33 3.99 -0.48
C ILE A 134 16.59 3.82 0.36
N ARG A 135 17.44 4.84 0.43
CA ARG A 135 18.64 4.85 1.27
C ARG A 135 18.27 4.69 2.76
N ILE A 136 17.25 5.41 3.21
CA ILE A 136 16.75 5.33 4.59
C ILE A 136 16.16 3.93 4.86
N ALA A 137 15.30 3.42 3.98
CA ALA A 137 14.72 2.09 4.10
C ALA A 137 15.82 1.01 4.22
N THR A 138 16.85 1.09 3.40
CA THR A 138 18.03 0.20 3.44
C THR A 138 18.79 0.32 4.76
N LYS A 139 18.99 1.55 5.25
CA LYS A 139 19.66 1.79 6.53
C LYS A 139 18.86 1.24 7.72
N LEU A 140 17.54 1.32 7.70
CA LEU A 140 16.69 0.72 8.73
C LEU A 140 16.87 -0.79 8.77
N ILE A 141 16.92 -1.46 7.62
CA ILE A 141 17.16 -2.89 7.51
C ILE A 141 18.56 -3.26 8.05
N SER A 142 19.60 -2.58 7.57
CA SER A 142 20.99 -2.87 7.95
C SER A 142 21.24 -2.69 9.45
N LYS A 143 20.57 -1.73 10.07
CA LYS A 143 20.62 -1.47 11.51
C LYS A 143 19.59 -2.26 12.31
N GLN A 144 18.79 -3.10 11.67
CA GLN A 144 17.74 -3.91 12.28
C GLN A 144 16.77 -3.09 13.16
N LYS A 145 16.39 -1.89 12.69
CA LYS A 145 15.50 -1.00 13.42
C LYS A 145 14.05 -1.48 13.36
N ASP A 146 13.31 -1.26 14.43
CA ASP A 146 11.89 -1.65 14.50
C ASP A 146 11.01 -0.83 13.56
N GLN A 147 11.43 0.39 13.21
CA GLN A 147 10.78 1.26 12.23
C GLN A 147 10.62 0.67 10.83
N ILE A 148 11.29 -0.44 10.51
CA ILE A 148 11.09 -1.19 9.25
C ILE A 148 9.61 -1.51 9.04
N PHE A 149 8.87 -1.81 10.10
CA PHE A 149 7.46 -2.21 10.04
C PHE A 149 6.49 -1.03 10.03
N GLU A 150 7.01 0.18 10.16
CA GLU A 150 6.24 1.43 10.15
C GLU A 150 6.62 2.34 8.99
N ASN A 151 7.59 1.95 8.16
CA ASN A 151 8.04 2.72 7.01
C ASN A 151 7.46 2.17 5.71
N ALA A 152 6.70 2.98 4.99
CA ALA A 152 6.01 2.59 3.76
C ALA A 152 6.97 2.07 2.67
N TYR A 153 8.15 2.66 2.52
CA TYR A 153 9.16 2.18 1.57
C TYR A 153 9.73 0.79 1.92
N ASN A 154 9.78 0.41 3.19
CA ASN A 154 10.13 -0.96 3.56
C ASN A 154 8.99 -1.94 3.29
N ILE A 155 7.75 -1.50 3.44
CA ILE A 155 6.54 -2.26 3.11
C ILE A 155 6.45 -2.46 1.60
N GLU A 156 6.62 -1.41 0.81
CA GLU A 156 6.70 -1.46 -0.65
C GLU A 156 7.68 -2.54 -1.12
N ARG A 157 8.91 -2.51 -0.61
CA ARG A 157 9.95 -3.50 -0.96
C ARG A 157 9.59 -4.94 -0.59
N TYR A 158 8.76 -5.16 0.39
CA TYR A 158 8.25 -6.50 0.72
C TYR A 158 7.31 -7.02 -0.37
N PHE A 159 6.61 -6.14 -1.06
CA PHE A 159 5.69 -6.46 -2.16
C PHE A 159 6.32 -6.36 -3.55
N GLU A 160 7.61 -6.09 -3.67
CA GLU A 160 8.37 -6.10 -4.93
C GLU A 160 8.60 -7.54 -5.46
N ILE A 161 7.60 -8.38 -5.37
CA ILE A 161 7.65 -9.75 -5.90
C ILE A 161 7.39 -9.67 -7.40
N ARG A 162 8.33 -10.17 -8.19
CA ARG A 162 8.16 -10.27 -9.63
C ARG A 162 7.43 -11.57 -9.98
N LEU A 163 6.26 -11.43 -10.56
CA LEU A 163 5.52 -12.54 -11.15
C LEU A 163 5.82 -12.64 -12.65
N ILE A 164 5.86 -13.84 -13.18
CA ILE A 164 5.93 -14.07 -14.62
C ILE A 164 4.52 -13.96 -15.24
N GLU A 165 4.44 -13.71 -16.53
CA GLU A 165 3.16 -13.44 -17.22
C GLU A 165 2.14 -14.56 -17.02
N SER A 166 2.57 -15.82 -17.11
CA SER A 166 1.69 -16.97 -16.86
C SER A 166 1.12 -17.05 -15.42
N GLU A 167 1.84 -16.54 -14.43
CA GLU A 167 1.35 -16.47 -13.05
C GLU A 167 0.32 -15.34 -12.91
N ILE A 168 0.53 -14.21 -13.59
CA ILE A 168 -0.42 -13.10 -13.64
C ILE A 168 -1.71 -13.55 -14.31
N ASP A 169 -1.62 -14.22 -15.44
CA ASP A 169 -2.77 -14.74 -16.17
C ASP A 169 -3.55 -15.75 -15.34
N SER A 170 -2.85 -16.68 -14.67
CA SER A 170 -3.49 -17.64 -13.75
C SER A 170 -4.26 -16.96 -12.61
N ILE A 171 -3.68 -15.91 -12.02
CA ILE A 171 -4.35 -15.14 -10.96
C ILE A 171 -5.57 -14.41 -11.52
N ASN A 172 -5.45 -13.81 -12.69
CA ASN A 172 -6.55 -13.09 -13.34
C ASN A 172 -7.71 -14.05 -13.67
N ASP A 173 -7.43 -15.24 -14.17
CA ASP A 173 -8.42 -16.27 -14.48
C ASP A 173 -9.13 -16.74 -13.20
N GLU A 174 -8.41 -16.92 -12.10
CA GLU A 174 -8.97 -17.29 -10.81
C GLU A 174 -9.90 -16.19 -10.28
N ILE A 175 -9.47 -14.92 -10.33
CA ILE A 175 -10.28 -13.77 -9.90
C ILE A 175 -11.55 -13.67 -10.73
N LEU A 176 -11.44 -13.80 -12.06
CA LEU A 176 -12.57 -13.76 -12.97
C LEU A 176 -13.55 -14.90 -12.68
N SER A 177 -13.06 -16.14 -12.52
CA SER A 177 -13.87 -17.30 -12.18
C SER A 177 -14.63 -17.12 -10.86
N ASN A 178 -13.97 -16.60 -9.83
CA ASN A 178 -14.60 -16.35 -8.54
C ASN A 178 -15.64 -15.24 -8.61
N SER A 179 -15.40 -14.17 -9.39
CA SER A 179 -16.37 -13.10 -9.62
C SER A 179 -17.61 -13.59 -10.34
N VAL A 180 -17.45 -14.43 -11.36
CA VAL A 180 -18.57 -15.03 -12.10
C VAL A 180 -19.39 -15.96 -11.19
N LYS A 181 -18.74 -16.82 -10.40
CA LYS A 181 -19.41 -17.71 -9.44
C LYS A 181 -20.24 -16.91 -8.43
N LYS A 182 -19.67 -15.84 -7.88
CA LYS A 182 -20.38 -14.95 -6.94
C LYS A 182 -21.62 -14.33 -7.59
N LYS A 183 -21.51 -13.86 -8.82
CA LYS A 183 -22.62 -13.25 -9.55
C LYS A 183 -23.73 -14.24 -9.89
N ILE A 184 -23.38 -15.48 -10.23
CA ILE A 184 -24.35 -16.56 -10.44
C ILE A 184 -25.11 -16.84 -9.13
N ALA A 185 -24.42 -17.00 -8.01
CA ALA A 185 -25.06 -17.25 -6.72
C ALA A 185 -26.00 -16.10 -6.28
N GLU A 186 -25.64 -14.85 -6.57
CA GLU A 186 -26.51 -13.69 -6.32
C GLU A 186 -27.78 -13.72 -7.19
N LEU A 187 -27.66 -14.10 -8.48
CA LEU A 187 -28.79 -14.24 -9.39
C LEU A 187 -29.72 -15.39 -8.99
N GLU A 188 -29.17 -16.55 -8.63
CA GLU A 188 -29.95 -17.68 -8.15
C GLU A 188 -30.76 -17.35 -6.89
N LYS A 189 -30.14 -16.62 -5.95
CA LYS A 189 -30.82 -16.13 -4.75
C LYS A 189 -31.95 -15.16 -5.07
N ALA A 190 -31.77 -14.29 -6.07
CA ALA A 190 -32.81 -13.34 -6.50
C ALA A 190 -34.01 -14.00 -7.23
N LEU A 191 -33.78 -15.17 -7.85
CA LEU A 191 -34.82 -15.95 -8.53
C LEU A 191 -35.67 -16.80 -7.59
N LEU A 192 -35.21 -17.04 -6.35
CA LEU A 192 -35.90 -17.85 -5.33
C LEU A 192 -36.78 -16.99 -4.40
N HIS A 193 -36.81 -15.67 -4.62
CA HIS A 193 -37.65 -14.71 -3.92
C HIS A 193 -38.55 -13.94 -4.89
#